data_04176f7a3becb6aeaeae035193ca53e6
#
_entry.id   04176f7a3becb6aeaeae035193ca53e6
#
_cell.length_a   1.000
_cell.length_b   1.000
_cell.length_c   1.000
_cell.angle_alpha   90.00
_cell.angle_beta   90.00
_cell.angle_gamma   90.00
#
_symmetry.space_group_name_H-M   'P 1'
#
loop_
_entity.id
_entity.type
_entity.pdbx_description
1 polymer ?
#
loop_
_entity_poly.entity_id
_entity_poly.type
_entity_poly.pdbx_seq_one_letter_code
_entity_poly.pdbx_strand_id
1 'polypeptide(L)'
;MGLLQEKLAKYDLPQKFMAQGVYPYFREIEGKQGTEVEMGGHEVLMFGSNAYTGLTGDERVIEAGINAMHKYGSGCAGSRFLNGTLDLHVQLEKELAAFVGKDEALCFSTGFTVNSGVIPALTDRND
;
A
#
# COMPACT_ATOMS: atom_id res chain seq x y z
N MET A 1 -1.06 -31.73 20.30
CA MET A 1 -0.59 -30.62 19.48
C MET A 1 -1.66 -30.31 18.42
N GLY A 2 -2.02 -29.07 18.14
CA GLY A 2 -3.07 -28.79 17.17
C GLY A 2 -2.59 -28.92 15.73
N LEU A 3 -3.49 -29.17 14.77
CA LEU A 3 -3.18 -29.36 13.34
C LEU A 3 -2.31 -28.21 12.75
N LEU A 4 -2.53 -26.98 13.19
CA LEU A 4 -1.73 -25.83 12.77
C LEU A 4 -0.27 -25.94 13.24
N GLN A 5 -0.06 -26.33 14.50
CA GLN A 5 1.28 -26.50 15.07
C GLN A 5 2.06 -27.63 14.36
N GLU A 6 1.39 -28.71 13.99
CA GLU A 6 2.01 -29.80 13.22
C GLU A 6 2.40 -29.38 11.81
N LYS A 7 1.60 -28.53 11.16
CA LYS A 7 1.93 -27.95 9.85
C LYS A 7 3.09 -26.97 9.94
N LEU A 8 3.08 -26.08 10.93
CA LEU A 8 4.13 -25.08 11.13
C LEU A 8 5.47 -25.71 11.53
N ALA A 9 5.47 -26.80 12.30
CA ALA A 9 6.70 -27.51 12.68
C ALA A 9 7.47 -28.08 11.49
N LYS A 10 6.82 -28.27 10.34
CA LYS A 10 7.45 -28.75 9.10
C LYS A 10 8.00 -27.61 8.22
N TYR A 11 7.66 -26.35 8.56
CA TYR A 11 8.05 -25.18 7.78
C TYR A 11 9.18 -24.42 8.48
N ASP A 12 10.40 -24.91 8.28
CA ASP A 12 11.62 -24.40 8.93
C ASP A 12 12.60 -23.73 7.95
N LEU A 13 12.23 -23.63 6.66
CA LEU A 13 13.10 -23.12 5.61
C LEU A 13 13.56 -21.66 5.84
N PRO A 14 12.66 -20.72 6.26
CA PRO A 14 13.10 -19.35 6.57
C PRO A 14 14.12 -19.32 7.71
N GLN A 15 13.92 -20.12 8.77
CA GLN A 15 14.82 -20.19 9.91
C GLN A 15 16.21 -20.71 9.53
N LYS A 16 16.28 -21.67 8.60
CA LYS A 16 17.54 -22.17 8.06
C LYS A 16 18.30 -21.07 7.29
N PHE A 17 17.62 -20.29 6.46
CA PHE A 17 18.23 -19.18 5.76
C PHE A 17 18.66 -18.05 6.69
N MET A 18 17.86 -17.74 7.72
CA MET A 18 18.24 -16.78 8.76
C MET A 18 19.52 -17.20 9.49
N ALA A 19 19.62 -18.48 9.87
CA ALA A 19 20.80 -19.01 10.54
C ALA A 19 22.07 -18.97 9.66
N GLN A 20 21.91 -18.99 8.34
CA GLN A 20 23.00 -18.83 7.37
C GLN A 20 23.32 -17.38 7.01
N GLY A 21 22.57 -16.40 7.52
CA GLY A 21 22.73 -14.99 7.18
C GLY A 21 22.30 -14.61 5.76
N VAL A 22 21.57 -15.47 5.06
CA VAL A 22 21.14 -15.26 3.67
C VAL A 22 19.62 -15.05 3.53
N TYR A 23 18.97 -14.53 4.57
CA TYR A 23 17.55 -14.18 4.56
C TYR A 23 17.37 -12.68 4.34
N PRO A 24 17.06 -12.21 3.11
CA PRO A 24 17.05 -10.79 2.76
C PRO A 24 15.72 -10.09 3.02
N TYR A 25 14.70 -10.80 3.55
CA TYR A 25 13.35 -10.31 3.69
C TYR A 25 13.12 -9.66 5.06
N PHE A 26 12.10 -8.78 5.13
CA PHE A 26 11.63 -8.12 6.35
C PHE A 26 12.71 -7.33 7.09
N ARG A 27 13.60 -6.68 6.33
CA ARG A 27 14.58 -5.77 6.90
C ARG A 27 13.91 -4.48 7.31
N GLU A 28 14.16 -4.05 8.54
CA GLU A 28 13.61 -2.82 9.10
C GLU A 28 14.32 -1.61 8.50
N ILE A 29 13.53 -0.61 8.08
CA ILE A 29 14.02 0.70 7.63
C ILE A 29 13.69 1.69 8.73
N GLU A 30 14.69 2.44 9.16
CA GLU A 30 14.59 3.45 10.19
C GLU A 30 14.54 4.85 9.54
N GLY A 31 13.55 5.67 9.93
CA GLY A 31 13.42 7.04 9.45
C GLY A 31 12.70 7.21 8.08
N LYS A 32 13.00 8.31 7.41
CA LYS A 32 12.37 8.68 6.12
C LYS A 32 12.79 7.72 4.99
N GLN A 33 11.83 7.34 4.15
CA GLN A 33 12.08 6.51 2.98
C GLN A 33 12.49 7.37 1.79
N GLY A 34 13.79 7.55 1.61
CA GLY A 34 14.40 8.28 0.50
C GLY A 34 15.27 7.37 -0.38
N THR A 35 16.21 7.98 -1.08
CA THR A 35 17.26 7.28 -1.83
C THR A 35 18.36 6.71 -0.92
N GLU A 36 18.51 7.30 0.25
CA GLU A 36 19.36 6.87 1.33
C GLU A 36 18.50 6.58 2.54
N VAL A 37 18.67 5.42 3.15
CA VAL A 37 17.88 4.96 4.30
C VAL A 37 18.78 4.35 5.36
N GLU A 38 18.36 4.44 6.62
CA GLU A 38 19.02 3.72 7.71
C GLU A 38 18.41 2.32 7.84
N MET A 39 19.28 1.32 7.92
CA MET A 39 18.88 -0.09 8.00
C MET A 39 19.84 -0.85 8.89
N GLY A 40 19.38 -1.25 10.09
CA GLY A 40 20.19 -1.96 11.07
C GLY A 40 21.41 -1.15 11.54
N GLY A 41 21.25 0.16 11.74
CA GLY A 41 22.31 1.08 12.16
C GLY A 41 23.34 1.45 11.08
N HIS A 42 23.03 1.18 9.81
CA HIS A 42 23.88 1.52 8.67
C HIS A 42 23.09 2.35 7.64
N GLU A 43 23.72 3.41 7.12
CA GLU A 43 23.21 4.15 5.97
C GLU A 43 23.45 3.34 4.70
N VAL A 44 22.37 3.09 3.92
CA VAL A 44 22.42 2.30 2.70
C VAL A 44 21.65 2.97 1.58
N LEU A 45 22.07 2.73 0.32
CA LEU A 45 21.35 3.20 -0.85
C LEU A 45 20.16 2.30 -1.16
N MET A 46 18.99 2.92 -1.34
CA MET A 46 17.73 2.22 -1.61
C MET A 46 17.47 2.12 -3.12
N PHE A 47 17.79 0.98 -3.72
CA PHE A 47 17.49 0.68 -5.13
C PHE A 47 16.19 -0.11 -5.32
N GLY A 48 15.57 -0.60 -4.26
CA GLY A 48 14.37 -1.45 -4.28
C GLY A 48 13.06 -0.71 -3.99
N SER A 49 13.00 0.62 -4.19
CA SER A 49 11.82 1.42 -3.88
C SER A 49 10.78 1.41 -5.01
N ASN A 50 9.49 1.38 -4.64
CA ASN A 50 8.36 1.63 -5.54
C ASN A 50 7.96 3.12 -5.62
N ALA A 51 8.68 4.02 -4.97
CA ALA A 51 8.44 5.46 -5.00
C ALA A 51 8.97 6.11 -6.30
N TYR A 52 8.48 5.65 -7.45
CA TYR A 52 8.98 6.05 -8.78
C TYR A 52 8.95 7.56 -9.04
N THR A 53 8.01 8.29 -8.43
CA THR A 53 7.85 9.74 -8.59
C THR A 53 8.63 10.55 -7.55
N GLY A 54 9.21 9.90 -6.54
CA GLY A 54 9.93 10.57 -5.45
C GLY A 54 9.05 11.39 -4.50
N LEU A 55 7.72 11.27 -4.57
CA LEU A 55 6.78 12.09 -3.80
C LEU A 55 6.57 11.62 -2.35
N THR A 56 7.09 10.46 -1.98
CA THR A 56 6.90 9.89 -0.63
C THR A 56 7.41 10.81 0.49
N GLY A 57 8.49 11.55 0.23
CA GLY A 57 9.08 12.50 1.16
C GLY A 57 8.81 13.97 0.86
N ASP A 58 7.92 14.29 -0.11
CA ASP A 58 7.59 15.68 -0.48
C ASP A 58 6.76 16.33 0.64
N GLU A 59 7.25 17.45 1.18
CA GLU A 59 6.61 18.15 2.29
C GLU A 59 5.17 18.60 1.95
N ARG A 60 4.87 18.93 0.70
CA ARG A 60 3.50 19.31 0.27
C ARG A 60 2.54 18.13 0.40
N VAL A 61 3.01 16.91 0.10
CA VAL A 61 2.20 15.69 0.23
C VAL A 61 2.01 15.35 1.71
N ILE A 62 3.06 15.49 2.50
CA ILE A 62 3.01 15.27 3.96
C ILE A 62 2.02 16.22 4.61
N GLU A 63 2.14 17.53 4.34
CA GLU A 63 1.24 18.55 4.88
C GLU A 63 -0.23 18.33 4.46
N ALA A 64 -0.47 17.94 3.21
CA ALA A 64 -1.81 17.60 2.76
C ALA A 64 -2.40 16.42 3.56
N GLY A 65 -1.57 15.40 3.84
CA GLY A 65 -1.95 14.26 4.70
C GLY A 65 -2.27 14.69 6.14
N ILE A 66 -1.42 15.53 6.75
CA ILE A 66 -1.64 16.07 8.10
C ILE A 66 -2.95 16.85 8.16
N ASN A 67 -3.20 17.74 7.21
CA ASN A 67 -4.42 18.53 7.14
C ASN A 67 -5.68 17.65 6.97
N ALA A 68 -5.59 16.60 6.15
CA ALA A 68 -6.67 15.63 6.01
C ALA A 68 -6.94 14.88 7.33
N MET A 69 -5.90 14.46 8.03
CA MET A 69 -6.05 13.81 9.34
C MET A 69 -6.69 14.74 10.38
N HIS A 70 -6.35 16.02 10.40
CA HIS A 70 -7.01 16.99 11.28
C HIS A 70 -8.49 17.17 10.96
N LYS A 71 -8.86 17.16 9.66
CA LYS A 71 -10.24 17.36 9.22
C LYS A 71 -11.11 16.11 9.40
N TYR A 72 -10.59 14.93 9.07
CA TYR A 72 -11.39 13.71 8.95
C TYR A 72 -11.07 12.65 10.02
N GLY A 73 -9.99 12.81 10.76
CA GLY A 73 -9.44 11.76 11.63
C GLY A 73 -8.52 10.81 10.87
N SER A 74 -8.14 9.73 11.53
CA SER A 74 -7.15 8.77 11.02
C SER A 74 -7.69 7.77 10.00
N GLY A 75 -8.99 7.82 9.66
CA GLY A 75 -9.60 6.90 8.71
C GLY A 75 -11.10 7.05 8.59
N CYS A 76 -11.71 6.20 7.78
CA CYS A 76 -13.15 6.18 7.55
C CYS A 76 -13.84 5.16 8.47
N ALA A 77 -14.99 5.55 9.03
CA ALA A 77 -15.75 4.70 9.94
C ALA A 77 -16.57 3.60 9.25
N GLY A 78 -16.52 3.51 7.91
CA GLY A 78 -17.23 2.50 7.14
C GLY A 78 -16.73 2.37 5.72
N SER A 79 -17.33 1.42 4.97
CA SER A 79 -17.02 1.24 3.56
C SER A 79 -17.53 2.40 2.72
N ARG A 80 -16.89 2.65 1.57
CA ARG A 80 -17.30 3.69 0.63
C ARG A 80 -18.75 3.51 0.14
N PHE A 81 -19.18 2.28 -0.02
CA PHE A 81 -20.55 1.95 -0.47
C PHE A 81 -21.63 2.36 0.54
N LEU A 82 -21.34 2.36 1.84
CA LEU A 82 -22.31 2.66 2.89
C LEU A 82 -22.15 4.09 3.42
N ASN A 83 -21.21 4.28 4.35
CA ASN A 83 -21.06 5.51 5.13
C ASN A 83 -19.63 6.03 5.23
N GLY A 84 -18.71 5.50 4.42
CA GLY A 84 -17.29 5.86 4.42
C GLY A 84 -16.83 6.70 3.22
N THR A 85 -17.75 7.21 2.38
CA THR A 85 -17.40 8.12 1.30
C THR A 85 -17.31 9.55 1.82
N LEU A 86 -16.10 10.11 1.81
CA LEU A 86 -15.82 11.49 2.16
C LEU A 86 -15.85 12.37 0.89
N ASP A 87 -16.06 13.69 1.07
CA ASP A 87 -15.90 14.68 0.03
C ASP A 87 -14.50 14.61 -0.64
N LEU A 88 -13.47 14.30 0.13
CA LEU A 88 -12.09 14.07 -0.36
C LEU A 88 -12.01 12.94 -1.39
N HIS A 89 -12.74 11.84 -1.21
CA HIS A 89 -12.78 10.76 -2.19
C HIS A 89 -13.42 11.22 -3.51
N VAL A 90 -14.54 11.92 -3.42
CA VAL A 90 -15.26 12.42 -4.59
C VAL A 90 -14.42 13.45 -5.36
N GLN A 91 -13.74 14.33 -4.63
CA GLN A 91 -12.85 15.31 -5.25
C GLN A 91 -11.67 14.64 -5.96
N LEU A 92 -11.00 13.67 -5.29
CA LEU A 92 -9.90 12.91 -5.89
C LEU A 92 -10.32 12.23 -7.20
N GLU A 93 -11.49 11.58 -7.21
CA GLU A 93 -11.99 10.90 -8.41
C GLU A 93 -12.27 11.86 -9.55
N LYS A 94 -12.84 13.04 -9.28
CA LYS A 94 -13.02 14.10 -10.30
C LYS A 94 -11.69 14.60 -10.85
N GLU A 95 -10.72 14.85 -9.99
CA GLU A 95 -9.40 15.33 -10.40
C GLU A 95 -8.64 14.27 -11.20
N LEU A 96 -8.72 12.99 -10.81
CA LEU A 96 -8.12 11.89 -11.56
C LEU A 96 -8.79 11.70 -12.92
N ALA A 97 -10.12 11.78 -13.03
CA ALA A 97 -10.85 11.72 -14.28
C ALA A 97 -10.39 12.83 -15.23
N ALA A 98 -10.33 14.08 -14.74
CA ALA A 98 -9.85 15.22 -15.50
C ALA A 98 -8.38 15.04 -15.95
N PHE A 99 -7.51 14.56 -15.06
CA PHE A 99 -6.09 14.35 -15.35
C PHE A 99 -5.87 13.32 -16.48
N VAL A 100 -6.64 12.22 -16.48
CA VAL A 100 -6.52 11.17 -17.51
C VAL A 100 -7.41 11.41 -18.73
N GLY A 101 -8.19 12.50 -18.77
CA GLY A 101 -9.09 12.84 -19.88
C GLY A 101 -10.26 11.88 -20.03
N LYS A 102 -10.85 11.45 -18.92
CA LYS A 102 -12.04 10.59 -18.85
C LYS A 102 -13.19 11.31 -18.17
N ASP A 103 -14.40 10.84 -18.41
CA ASP A 103 -15.63 11.45 -17.85
C ASP A 103 -15.69 11.22 -16.34
N GLU A 104 -15.29 10.02 -15.89
CA GLU A 104 -15.30 9.64 -14.48
C GLU A 104 -14.13 8.73 -14.11
N ALA A 105 -13.83 8.65 -12.81
CA ALA A 105 -12.87 7.71 -12.23
C ALA A 105 -13.44 7.09 -10.96
N LEU A 106 -13.03 5.88 -10.66
CA LEU A 106 -13.29 5.19 -9.41
C LEU A 106 -11.97 4.75 -8.77
N CYS A 107 -11.72 5.21 -7.55
CA CYS A 107 -10.49 4.93 -6.84
C CYS A 107 -10.61 3.66 -5.97
N PHE A 108 -9.63 2.77 -6.12
CA PHE A 108 -9.46 1.59 -5.30
C PHE A 108 -8.17 1.69 -4.48
N SER A 109 -8.11 0.98 -3.35
CA SER A 109 -6.95 1.02 -2.47
C SER A 109 -5.69 0.39 -3.06
N THR A 110 -5.81 -0.55 -4.00
CA THR A 110 -4.68 -1.21 -4.66
C THR A 110 -5.03 -1.63 -6.09
N GLY A 111 -4.02 -1.80 -6.95
CA GLY A 111 -4.19 -2.37 -8.30
C GLY A 111 -4.77 -3.79 -8.28
N PHE A 112 -4.45 -4.58 -7.25
CA PHE A 112 -5.05 -5.90 -7.06
C PHE A 112 -6.57 -5.81 -6.85
N THR A 113 -7.03 -4.89 -6.00
CA THR A 113 -8.46 -4.70 -5.75
C THR A 113 -9.19 -4.13 -6.97
N VAL A 114 -8.53 -3.32 -7.80
CA VAL A 114 -9.07 -2.89 -9.11
C VAL A 114 -9.39 -4.12 -9.97
N ASN A 115 -8.40 -4.97 -10.21
CA ASN A 115 -8.60 -6.17 -11.04
C ASN A 115 -9.65 -7.12 -10.46
N SER A 116 -9.62 -7.35 -9.15
CA SER A 116 -10.57 -8.21 -8.45
C SER A 116 -12.02 -7.67 -8.48
N GLY A 117 -12.18 -6.35 -8.58
CA GLY A 117 -13.49 -5.70 -8.63
C GLY A 117 -14.00 -5.52 -10.06
N VAL A 118 -13.18 -4.96 -10.94
CA VAL A 118 -13.59 -4.55 -12.29
C VAL A 118 -13.79 -5.74 -13.23
N ILE A 119 -12.83 -6.70 -13.22
CA ILE A 119 -12.91 -7.84 -14.14
C ILE A 119 -14.21 -8.63 -13.94
N PRO A 120 -14.54 -9.15 -12.74
CA PRO A 120 -15.76 -9.92 -12.56
C PRO A 120 -17.05 -9.08 -12.67
N ALA A 121 -16.96 -7.75 -12.59
CA ALA A 121 -18.11 -6.88 -12.81
C ALA A 121 -18.44 -6.67 -14.30
N LEU A 122 -17.47 -6.86 -15.19
CA LEU A 122 -17.60 -6.62 -16.63
C LEU A 122 -17.65 -7.90 -17.45
N THR A 123 -17.26 -9.03 -16.87
CA THR A 123 -17.15 -10.31 -17.58
C THR A 123 -18.04 -11.38 -16.95
N ASP A 124 -18.45 -12.36 -17.74
CA ASP A 124 -19.18 -13.54 -17.28
C ASP A 124 -18.47 -14.86 -17.67
N ARG A 125 -19.13 -15.97 -17.41
CA ARG A 125 -18.57 -17.32 -17.64
C ARG A 125 -18.22 -17.61 -19.11
N ASN A 126 -18.77 -16.85 -20.05
CA ASN A 126 -18.64 -17.12 -21.49
C ASN A 126 -17.63 -16.16 -22.16
N ASP A 127 -17.08 -15.18 -21.40
CA ASP A 127 -16.00 -14.31 -21.84
C ASP A 127 -14.64 -14.95 -21.58
#